data_482d2df6b9397b4aa37e48fc7bbb3487
#
_entry.id   482d2df6b9397b4aa37e48fc7bbb3487
#
_cell.length_a   1.000
_cell.length_b   1.000
_cell.length_c   1.000
_cell.angle_alpha   90.00
_cell.angle_beta   90.00
_cell.angle_gamma   90.00
#
_symmetry.space_group_name_H-M   'P 1'
#
loop_
_entity.id
_entity.type
_entity.pdbx_description
1 polymer ?
#
loop_
_entity_poly.entity_id
_entity_poly.type
_entity_poly.pdbx_seq_one_letter_code
_entity_poly.pdbx_strand_id
1 'polypeptide(L)'
;ILFYGQSITEQEWSQDVANDLKQRFPNADLTIENRAMGGFAAPILIRPSEHDLYPFYPDLLIFHVYGGDEDYEAIIANVRRRTASEILLHSDHINWMPTGSNDDPDTVKAYEWHNTHSTKFLPELADKYGCELAEIREPWRRYLKDNRLQPKQLLSDNIHLNNWGNFLLAALVKPHLRYNPNFQPPTNLVRTYEVGSDVKWKNGKLVLEFEGNRIDAIADQNFSGQATAAKITIDGKQPSEFPELYAITRPSKAFAVGWPAIIQVSSQKPLIIEDWKAVITEINSDASKFKFDVFGSKTGFDGSGTNDQLFVSNSSRVVIEPRNWWLKNSYEYSKQLTPKGFEISWQVKPMFVDSYVAPQIADSSREYFTTLAQNLSNSKHILEIIPETNGKVPIQAIRVYRPPYKLDAAPPTVQPISRKQTI
;
A
#
# COMPACT_ATOMS: atom_id res chain seq x y z
N ILE A 1 -4.22 -4.24 7.31
CA ILE A 1 -5.25 -3.75 6.37
C ILE A 1 -4.88 -2.33 5.96
N LEU A 2 -4.94 -2.05 4.66
CA LEU A 2 -4.68 -0.72 4.12
C LEU A 2 -5.89 -0.22 3.33
N PHE A 3 -6.44 0.93 3.71
CA PHE A 3 -7.32 1.72 2.85
C PHE A 3 -6.45 2.62 1.97
N TYR A 4 -6.61 2.52 0.65
CA TYR A 4 -5.83 3.30 -0.31
C TYR A 4 -6.72 3.83 -1.42
N GLY A 5 -6.56 5.09 -1.79
CA GLY A 5 -7.43 5.76 -2.76
C GLY A 5 -7.36 7.27 -2.65
N GLN A 6 -8.49 7.93 -2.93
CA GLN A 6 -8.59 9.39 -2.88
C GLN A 6 -9.61 9.87 -1.82
N SER A 7 -10.15 11.08 -1.97
CA SER A 7 -10.99 11.77 -0.96
C SER A 7 -12.17 10.93 -0.44
N ILE A 8 -12.82 10.12 -1.27
CA ILE A 8 -13.90 9.24 -0.81
C ILE A 8 -13.34 8.20 0.18
N THR A 9 -12.15 7.68 -0.06
CA THR A 9 -11.51 6.72 0.85
C THR A 9 -10.97 7.39 2.12
N GLU A 10 -10.64 8.69 2.09
CA GLU A 10 -10.28 9.46 3.30
C GLU A 10 -11.45 9.66 4.26
N GLN A 11 -12.72 9.56 3.78
CA GLN A 11 -13.90 9.88 4.56
C GLN A 11 -14.19 8.87 5.68
N GLU A 12 -15.11 9.23 6.57
CA GLU A 12 -15.43 8.57 7.84
C GLU A 12 -15.86 7.11 7.68
N TRP A 13 -16.45 6.71 6.54
CA TRP A 13 -16.86 5.33 6.30
C TRP A 13 -15.70 4.33 6.49
N SER A 14 -14.47 4.70 6.12
CA SER A 14 -13.29 3.84 6.31
C SER A 14 -12.96 3.62 7.79
N GLN A 15 -13.12 4.66 8.61
CA GLN A 15 -12.97 4.57 10.06
C GLN A 15 -14.08 3.73 10.69
N ASP A 16 -15.33 3.86 10.20
CA ASP A 16 -16.46 3.04 10.64
C ASP A 16 -16.24 1.56 10.35
N VAL A 17 -15.68 1.23 9.18
CA VAL A 17 -15.27 -0.13 8.82
C VAL A 17 -14.15 -0.62 9.73
N ALA A 18 -13.13 0.22 9.98
CA ALA A 18 -12.01 -0.14 10.86
C ALA A 18 -12.47 -0.40 12.30
N ASN A 19 -13.38 0.42 12.82
CA ASN A 19 -13.96 0.25 14.15
C ASN A 19 -14.80 -1.03 14.24
N ASP A 20 -15.61 -1.31 13.23
CA ASP A 20 -16.40 -2.53 13.13
C ASP A 20 -15.51 -3.80 13.15
N LEU A 21 -14.41 -3.80 12.38
CA LEU A 21 -13.45 -4.89 12.38
C LEU A 21 -12.84 -5.13 13.77
N LYS A 22 -12.40 -4.07 14.46
CA LYS A 22 -11.85 -4.16 15.81
C LYS A 22 -12.88 -4.66 16.82
N GLN A 23 -14.16 -4.30 16.68
CA GLN A 23 -15.24 -4.77 17.55
C GLN A 23 -15.61 -6.23 17.28
N ARG A 24 -15.66 -6.65 16.02
CA ARG A 24 -16.00 -8.03 15.65
C ARG A 24 -14.87 -9.02 15.95
N PHE A 25 -13.62 -8.56 15.88
CA PHE A 25 -12.41 -9.37 16.04
C PHE A 25 -11.50 -8.80 17.15
N PRO A 26 -11.97 -8.74 18.42
CA PRO A 26 -11.23 -8.07 19.51
C PRO A 26 -9.91 -8.76 19.86
N ASN A 27 -9.74 -10.02 19.49
CA ASN A 27 -8.53 -10.81 19.75
C ASN A 27 -7.56 -10.81 18.54
N ALA A 28 -7.95 -10.21 17.40
CA ALA A 28 -7.07 -10.11 16.24
C ALA A 28 -6.09 -8.95 16.40
N ASP A 29 -4.83 -9.16 16.02
CA ASP A 29 -3.85 -8.09 15.93
C ASP A 29 -4.01 -7.35 14.60
N LEU A 30 -4.87 -6.31 14.62
CA LEU A 30 -5.24 -5.57 13.43
C LEU A 30 -4.48 -4.25 13.34
N THR A 31 -3.46 -4.21 12.49
CA THR A 31 -2.88 -2.96 12.01
C THR A 31 -3.73 -2.45 10.85
N ILE A 32 -4.46 -1.36 11.06
CA ILE A 32 -5.34 -0.76 10.06
C ILE A 32 -4.90 0.68 9.82
N GLU A 33 -4.53 0.99 8.58
CA GLU A 33 -4.13 2.34 8.17
C GLU A 33 -4.99 2.82 6.99
N ASN A 34 -5.25 4.13 6.96
CA ASN A 34 -5.78 4.83 5.80
C ASN A 34 -4.71 5.77 5.26
N ARG A 35 -4.22 5.47 4.06
CA ARG A 35 -3.20 6.27 3.35
C ARG A 35 -3.76 6.90 2.09
N ALA A 36 -5.07 7.05 1.99
CA ALA A 36 -5.72 7.75 0.89
C ALA A 36 -5.29 9.23 0.83
N MET A 37 -5.42 9.82 -0.36
CA MET A 37 -5.02 11.22 -0.61
C MET A 37 -6.09 11.91 -1.46
N GLY A 38 -6.84 12.83 -0.85
CA GLY A 38 -7.86 13.62 -1.54
C GLY A 38 -7.30 14.34 -2.76
N GLY A 39 -8.05 14.32 -3.86
CA GLY A 39 -7.63 14.94 -5.13
C GLY A 39 -6.64 14.12 -5.97
N PHE A 40 -6.15 12.98 -5.48
CA PHE A 40 -5.19 12.14 -6.21
C PHE A 40 -5.93 11.05 -6.99
N ALA A 41 -6.33 11.36 -8.22
CA ALA A 41 -6.86 10.37 -9.16
C ALA A 41 -5.79 9.32 -9.54
N ALA A 42 -6.19 8.20 -10.15
CA ALA A 42 -5.31 7.08 -10.48
C ALA A 42 -4.00 7.50 -11.19
N PRO A 43 -3.98 8.42 -12.18
CA PRO A 43 -2.75 8.86 -12.85
C PRO A 43 -1.73 9.56 -11.93
N ILE A 44 -2.19 10.08 -10.80
CA ILE A 44 -1.31 10.72 -9.81
C ILE A 44 -0.96 9.69 -8.72
N LEU A 45 -1.97 8.95 -8.23
CA LEU A 45 -1.86 8.03 -7.09
C LEU A 45 -0.88 6.87 -7.34
N ILE A 46 -0.68 6.47 -8.60
CA ILE A 46 0.27 5.42 -8.97
C ILE A 46 1.70 5.73 -8.52
N ARG A 47 2.10 7.00 -8.45
CA ARG A 47 3.45 7.41 -8.07
C ARG A 47 3.72 7.29 -6.57
N PRO A 48 2.91 7.86 -5.66
CA PRO A 48 3.13 7.72 -4.23
C PRO A 48 2.86 6.28 -3.72
N SER A 49 2.21 5.40 -4.51
CA SER A 49 2.07 3.98 -4.14
C SER A 49 3.43 3.28 -3.92
N GLU A 50 4.51 3.77 -4.53
CA GLU A 50 5.88 3.31 -4.29
C GLU A 50 6.33 3.48 -2.84
N HIS A 51 5.82 4.50 -2.15
CA HIS A 51 6.18 4.81 -0.77
C HIS A 51 5.16 4.29 0.25
N ASP A 52 3.92 4.15 -0.17
CA ASP A 52 2.78 3.91 0.72
C ASP A 52 2.29 2.48 0.72
N LEU A 53 2.11 1.92 -0.47
CA LEU A 53 1.38 0.68 -0.66
C LEU A 53 2.32 -0.53 -0.62
N TYR A 54 3.35 -0.52 -1.46
CA TYR A 54 4.22 -1.69 -1.58
C TYR A 54 5.12 -1.91 -0.36
N PRO A 55 5.72 -0.87 0.27
CA PRO A 55 6.47 -1.07 1.52
C PRO A 55 5.60 -1.46 2.71
N PHE A 56 4.33 -1.04 2.75
CA PHE A 56 3.39 -1.46 3.79
C PHE A 56 3.05 -2.94 3.68
N TYR A 57 2.95 -3.46 2.44
CA TYR A 57 2.66 -4.87 2.15
C TYR A 57 1.42 -5.37 2.92
N PRO A 58 0.22 -4.82 2.66
CA PRO A 58 -0.99 -5.18 3.41
C PRO A 58 -1.39 -6.64 3.17
N ASP A 59 -1.95 -7.31 4.18
CA ASP A 59 -2.66 -8.59 3.98
C ASP A 59 -3.96 -8.36 3.21
N LEU A 60 -4.64 -7.23 3.47
CA LEU A 60 -5.83 -6.79 2.75
C LEU A 60 -5.69 -5.33 2.32
N LEU A 61 -5.83 -5.10 1.03
CA LEU A 61 -5.97 -3.78 0.42
C LEU A 61 -7.44 -3.50 0.12
N ILE A 62 -8.00 -2.42 0.67
CA ILE A 62 -9.32 -1.88 0.30
C ILE A 62 -9.06 -0.67 -0.59
N PHE A 63 -9.46 -0.75 -1.86
CA PHE A 63 -9.03 0.19 -2.88
C PHE A 63 -10.18 0.79 -3.67
N HIS A 64 -10.17 2.13 -3.78
CA HIS A 64 -11.05 2.89 -4.64
C HIS A 64 -10.42 4.20 -5.06
N VAL A 65 -10.44 4.50 -6.35
CA VAL A 65 -9.96 5.77 -6.91
C VAL A 65 -10.72 6.10 -8.19
N TYR A 66 -10.93 7.39 -8.45
CA TYR A 66 -11.51 7.85 -9.71
C TYR A 66 -10.44 8.07 -10.78
N GLY A 67 -10.89 8.05 -12.05
CA GLY A 67 -10.13 8.47 -13.21
C GLY A 67 -9.10 7.49 -13.70
N GLY A 68 -8.93 7.43 -15.03
CA GLY A 68 -7.87 6.68 -15.70
C GLY A 68 -7.93 5.16 -15.47
N ASP A 69 -8.80 4.45 -16.22
CA ASP A 69 -8.92 2.98 -16.14
C ASP A 69 -7.57 2.27 -16.32
N GLU A 70 -6.71 2.78 -17.21
CA GLU A 70 -5.37 2.22 -17.45
C GLU A 70 -4.46 2.37 -16.22
N ASP A 71 -4.46 3.55 -15.59
CA ASP A 71 -3.65 3.79 -14.38
C ASP A 71 -4.22 3.06 -13.17
N TYR A 72 -5.56 2.95 -13.07
CA TYR A 72 -6.23 2.13 -12.07
C TYR A 72 -5.77 0.67 -12.20
N GLU A 73 -5.84 0.11 -13.39
CA GLU A 73 -5.37 -1.26 -13.67
C GLU A 73 -3.89 -1.40 -13.38
N ALA A 74 -3.05 -0.42 -13.74
CA ALA A 74 -1.61 -0.46 -13.49
C ALA A 74 -1.30 -0.53 -11.99
N ILE A 75 -2.05 0.19 -11.13
CA ILE A 75 -1.90 0.08 -9.66
C ILE A 75 -2.21 -1.34 -9.20
N ILE A 76 -3.35 -1.92 -9.61
CA ILE A 76 -3.74 -3.29 -9.21
C ILE A 76 -2.74 -4.33 -9.72
N ALA A 77 -2.29 -4.20 -10.98
CA ALA A 77 -1.26 -5.06 -11.55
C ALA A 77 0.04 -5.01 -10.75
N ASN A 78 0.46 -3.82 -10.32
CA ASN A 78 1.65 -3.66 -9.48
C ASN A 78 1.47 -4.27 -8.09
N VAL A 79 0.29 -4.14 -7.46
CA VAL A 79 -0.01 -4.84 -6.20
C VAL A 79 0.17 -6.34 -6.36
N ARG A 80 -0.39 -6.92 -7.43
CA ARG A 80 -0.30 -8.36 -7.73
C ARG A 80 1.11 -8.84 -8.09
N ARG A 81 1.97 -7.95 -8.58
CA ARG A 81 3.39 -8.27 -8.86
C ARG A 81 4.29 -8.15 -7.65
N ARG A 82 3.92 -7.30 -6.68
CA ARG A 82 4.80 -6.90 -5.59
C ARG A 82 4.35 -7.35 -4.21
N THR A 83 3.09 -7.80 -4.08
CA THR A 83 2.53 -8.27 -2.80
C THR A 83 1.68 -9.52 -2.98
N ALA A 84 1.52 -10.28 -1.92
CA ALA A 84 0.55 -11.39 -1.83
C ALA A 84 -0.79 -10.94 -1.20
N SER A 85 -1.09 -9.64 -1.26
CA SER A 85 -2.27 -9.04 -0.64
C SER A 85 -3.57 -9.59 -1.22
N GLU A 86 -4.59 -9.80 -0.38
CA GLU A 86 -5.97 -9.83 -0.83
C GLU A 86 -6.40 -8.41 -1.20
N ILE A 87 -7.26 -8.28 -2.23
CA ILE A 87 -7.69 -6.98 -2.74
C ILE A 87 -9.21 -6.94 -2.76
N LEU A 88 -9.79 -5.98 -2.05
CA LEU A 88 -11.19 -5.60 -2.12
C LEU A 88 -11.32 -4.29 -2.88
N LEU A 89 -11.82 -4.35 -4.10
CA LEU A 89 -12.23 -3.18 -4.87
C LEU A 89 -13.64 -2.78 -4.46
N HIS A 90 -14.01 -1.52 -4.59
CA HIS A 90 -15.42 -1.15 -4.53
C HIS A 90 -15.78 -0.19 -5.67
N SER A 91 -17.04 -0.32 -6.15
CA SER A 91 -17.55 0.53 -7.21
C SER A 91 -17.98 1.90 -6.67
N ASP A 92 -18.21 2.85 -7.58
CA ASP A 92 -18.55 4.23 -7.26
C ASP A 92 -19.96 4.36 -6.65
N HIS A 93 -20.11 5.20 -5.63
CA HIS A 93 -21.43 5.66 -5.22
C HIS A 93 -22.07 6.54 -6.32
N ILE A 94 -23.34 6.85 -6.18
CA ILE A 94 -24.07 7.72 -7.12
C ILE A 94 -24.15 9.13 -6.53
N ASN A 95 -23.46 10.07 -7.16
CA ASN A 95 -23.47 11.47 -6.80
C ASN A 95 -24.51 12.30 -7.59
N TRP A 96 -24.93 11.82 -8.76
CA TRP A 96 -25.91 12.44 -9.62
C TRP A 96 -26.65 11.36 -10.46
N MET A 97 -27.88 11.65 -10.87
CA MET A 97 -28.68 10.80 -11.78
C MET A 97 -29.39 11.65 -12.84
N PRO A 98 -29.51 11.16 -14.09
CA PRO A 98 -30.26 11.85 -15.13
C PRO A 98 -31.70 12.13 -14.72
N THR A 99 -32.17 13.34 -15.03
CA THR A 99 -33.55 13.82 -14.74
C THR A 99 -34.40 14.01 -15.99
N GLY A 100 -33.77 14.14 -17.15
CA GLY A 100 -34.48 14.28 -18.43
C GLY A 100 -33.63 14.88 -19.56
N SER A 101 -34.30 15.25 -20.64
CA SER A 101 -33.68 15.74 -21.88
C SER A 101 -32.95 17.10 -21.75
N ASN A 102 -33.15 17.80 -20.66
CA ASN A 102 -32.54 19.13 -20.41
C ASN A 102 -31.28 19.04 -19.52
N ASP A 103 -30.83 17.82 -19.19
CA ASP A 103 -29.62 17.64 -18.42
C ASP A 103 -28.38 18.11 -19.20
N ASP A 104 -27.38 18.63 -18.48
CA ASP A 104 -26.11 19.04 -19.06
C ASP A 104 -25.39 17.81 -19.69
N PRO A 105 -25.00 17.87 -20.99
CA PRO A 105 -24.43 16.74 -21.69
C PRO A 105 -23.13 16.21 -21.06
N ASP A 106 -22.28 17.08 -20.49
CA ASP A 106 -21.02 16.66 -19.87
C ASP A 106 -21.28 15.91 -18.56
N THR A 107 -22.28 16.33 -17.79
CA THR A 107 -22.72 15.64 -16.59
C THR A 107 -23.32 14.26 -16.91
N VAL A 108 -24.12 14.16 -17.98
CA VAL A 108 -24.66 12.87 -18.47
C VAL A 108 -23.52 11.94 -18.86
N LYS A 109 -22.56 12.44 -19.64
CA LYS A 109 -21.38 11.68 -20.06
C LYS A 109 -20.54 11.19 -18.86
N ALA A 110 -20.34 12.02 -17.86
CA ALA A 110 -19.65 11.64 -16.62
C ALA A 110 -20.41 10.51 -15.90
N TYR A 111 -21.73 10.62 -15.77
CA TYR A 111 -22.57 9.58 -15.17
C TYR A 111 -22.49 8.25 -15.93
N GLU A 112 -22.51 8.29 -17.26
CA GLU A 112 -22.39 7.10 -18.11
C GLU A 112 -21.00 6.46 -17.98
N TRP A 113 -19.95 7.29 -17.89
CA TRP A 113 -18.59 6.79 -17.63
C TRP A 113 -18.53 6.06 -16.29
N HIS A 114 -19.02 6.68 -15.18
CA HIS A 114 -19.06 6.04 -13.87
C HIS A 114 -19.90 4.74 -13.85
N ASN A 115 -20.99 4.71 -14.62
CA ASN A 115 -21.76 3.49 -14.79
C ASN A 115 -20.94 2.38 -15.47
N THR A 116 -20.31 2.69 -16.59
CA THR A 116 -19.50 1.74 -17.36
C THR A 116 -18.30 1.27 -16.54
N HIS A 117 -17.62 2.20 -15.87
CA HIS A 117 -16.52 1.88 -14.95
C HIS A 117 -16.97 0.89 -13.85
N SER A 118 -18.08 1.18 -13.18
CA SER A 118 -18.56 0.37 -12.05
C SER A 118 -19.16 -0.98 -12.47
N THR A 119 -19.85 -1.04 -13.62
CA THR A 119 -20.62 -2.24 -14.02
C THR A 119 -19.92 -3.13 -15.05
N LYS A 120 -18.88 -2.64 -15.69
CA LYS A 120 -18.11 -3.38 -16.70
C LYS A 120 -16.63 -3.46 -16.35
N PHE A 121 -15.95 -2.29 -16.28
CA PHE A 121 -14.50 -2.27 -16.07
C PHE A 121 -14.08 -2.92 -14.74
N LEU A 122 -14.67 -2.51 -13.60
CA LEU A 122 -14.30 -3.07 -12.30
C LEU A 122 -14.59 -4.57 -12.15
N PRO A 123 -15.74 -5.12 -12.60
CA PRO A 123 -15.97 -6.57 -12.64
C PRO A 123 -14.94 -7.30 -13.49
N GLU A 124 -14.64 -6.83 -14.72
CA GLU A 124 -13.63 -7.42 -15.60
C GLU A 124 -12.23 -7.37 -14.96
N LEU A 125 -11.88 -6.25 -14.32
CA LEU A 125 -10.62 -6.10 -13.60
C LEU A 125 -10.52 -7.05 -12.40
N ALA A 126 -11.61 -7.15 -11.62
CA ALA A 126 -11.68 -8.04 -10.48
C ALA A 126 -11.48 -9.51 -10.89
N ASP A 127 -12.15 -9.93 -11.95
CA ASP A 127 -11.97 -11.28 -12.52
C ASP A 127 -10.55 -11.50 -13.06
N LYS A 128 -10.00 -10.50 -13.76
CA LYS A 128 -8.64 -10.56 -14.35
C LYS A 128 -7.55 -10.74 -13.30
N TYR A 129 -7.66 -10.03 -12.20
CA TYR A 129 -6.63 -10.01 -11.15
C TYR A 129 -6.99 -10.82 -9.90
N GLY A 130 -8.13 -11.53 -9.90
CA GLY A 130 -8.59 -12.31 -8.75
C GLY A 130 -8.87 -11.43 -7.51
N CYS A 131 -9.48 -10.27 -7.71
CA CYS A 131 -9.89 -9.37 -6.64
C CYS A 131 -11.35 -9.64 -6.23
N GLU A 132 -11.71 -9.33 -4.99
CA GLU A 132 -13.12 -9.20 -4.60
C GLU A 132 -13.62 -7.81 -4.99
N LEU A 133 -14.88 -7.71 -5.42
CA LEU A 133 -15.55 -6.45 -5.73
C LEU A 133 -16.75 -6.25 -4.81
N ALA A 134 -16.69 -5.22 -3.97
CA ALA A 134 -17.87 -4.70 -3.29
C ALA A 134 -18.67 -3.83 -4.27
N GLU A 135 -19.76 -4.38 -4.76
CA GLU A 135 -20.66 -3.67 -5.65
C GLU A 135 -21.49 -2.65 -4.86
N ILE A 136 -21.11 -1.37 -4.96
CA ILE A 136 -21.75 -0.26 -4.24
C ILE A 136 -22.86 0.37 -5.08
N ARG A 137 -22.61 0.56 -6.39
CA ARG A 137 -23.43 1.44 -7.24
C ARG A 137 -24.88 1.01 -7.35
N GLU A 138 -25.17 -0.27 -7.56
CA GLU A 138 -26.54 -0.73 -7.69
C GLU A 138 -27.29 -0.82 -6.34
N PRO A 139 -26.70 -1.34 -5.25
CA PRO A 139 -27.29 -1.21 -3.91
C PRO A 139 -27.57 0.25 -3.51
N TRP A 140 -26.66 1.18 -3.84
CA TRP A 140 -26.85 2.61 -3.60
C TRP A 140 -28.06 3.17 -4.37
N ARG A 141 -28.16 2.84 -5.67
CA ARG A 141 -29.31 3.23 -6.51
C ARG A 141 -30.63 2.70 -5.91
N ARG A 142 -30.66 1.44 -5.51
CA ARG A 142 -31.82 0.82 -4.88
C ARG A 142 -32.18 1.53 -3.58
N TYR A 143 -31.21 1.84 -2.74
CA TYR A 143 -31.44 2.57 -1.50
C TYR A 143 -32.06 3.94 -1.74
N LEU A 144 -31.54 4.71 -2.70
CA LEU A 144 -32.12 5.99 -3.09
C LEU A 144 -33.59 5.84 -3.54
N LYS A 145 -33.85 4.85 -4.41
CA LYS A 145 -35.20 4.61 -4.95
C LYS A 145 -36.18 4.20 -3.85
N ASP A 146 -35.83 3.23 -3.03
CA ASP A 146 -36.71 2.66 -2.01
C ASP A 146 -37.06 3.68 -0.92
N ASN A 147 -36.15 4.59 -0.63
CA ASN A 147 -36.34 5.67 0.34
C ASN A 147 -36.81 7.00 -0.31
N ARG A 148 -37.05 7.04 -1.63
CA ARG A 148 -37.44 8.24 -2.39
C ARG A 148 -36.47 9.40 -2.20
N LEU A 149 -35.17 9.10 -2.16
CA LEU A 149 -34.10 10.08 -1.96
C LEU A 149 -33.49 10.50 -3.29
N GLN A 150 -32.97 11.74 -3.32
CA GLN A 150 -32.06 12.21 -4.36
C GLN A 150 -30.61 12.04 -3.92
N PRO A 151 -29.66 11.83 -4.84
CA PRO A 151 -28.23 11.66 -4.48
C PRO A 151 -27.70 12.71 -3.53
N LYS A 152 -28.02 14.00 -3.77
CA LYS A 152 -27.59 15.14 -2.95
C LYS A 152 -27.92 15.03 -1.45
N GLN A 153 -28.91 14.20 -1.07
CA GLN A 153 -29.28 14.03 0.33
C GLN A 153 -28.28 13.16 1.10
N LEU A 154 -27.43 12.43 0.38
CA LEU A 154 -26.35 11.62 0.95
C LEU A 154 -24.98 12.29 0.79
N LEU A 155 -24.94 13.51 0.28
CA LEU A 155 -23.70 14.22 -0.03
C LEU A 155 -23.58 15.51 0.80
N SER A 156 -22.35 15.91 1.09
CA SER A 156 -21.98 17.20 1.70
C SER A 156 -21.75 18.29 0.65
N ASP A 157 -21.35 17.89 -0.54
CA ASP A 157 -21.19 18.72 -1.74
C ASP A 157 -21.63 17.91 -2.98
N ASN A 158 -21.07 18.15 -4.16
CA ASN A 158 -21.45 17.43 -5.38
C ASN A 158 -20.82 16.04 -5.52
N ILE A 159 -19.88 15.65 -4.62
CA ILE A 159 -19.09 14.41 -4.73
C ILE A 159 -18.96 13.72 -3.38
N HIS A 160 -18.60 14.45 -2.33
CA HIS A 160 -18.25 13.89 -1.03
C HIS A 160 -19.48 13.54 -0.21
N LEU A 161 -19.36 12.45 0.53
CA LEU A 161 -20.44 11.92 1.36
C LEU A 161 -20.68 12.81 2.59
N ASN A 162 -21.93 12.97 3.00
CA ASN A 162 -22.26 13.43 4.34
C ASN A 162 -22.31 12.24 5.32
N ASN A 163 -22.66 12.48 6.59
CA ASN A 163 -22.69 11.41 7.59
C ASN A 163 -23.58 10.23 7.19
N TRP A 164 -24.71 10.50 6.53
CA TRP A 164 -25.60 9.44 6.07
C TRP A 164 -24.99 8.64 4.91
N GLY A 165 -24.40 9.33 3.94
CA GLY A 165 -23.69 8.69 2.84
C GLY A 165 -22.50 7.84 3.33
N ASN A 166 -21.73 8.34 4.30
CA ASN A 166 -20.64 7.58 4.94
C ASN A 166 -21.15 6.31 5.63
N PHE A 167 -22.25 6.43 6.40
CA PHE A 167 -22.90 5.29 7.03
C PHE A 167 -23.34 4.23 6.00
N LEU A 168 -24.00 4.68 4.91
CA LEU A 168 -24.48 3.77 3.86
C LEU A 168 -23.29 3.06 3.16
N LEU A 169 -22.21 3.80 2.82
CA LEU A 169 -21.05 3.20 2.19
C LEU A 169 -20.39 2.16 3.10
N ALA A 170 -20.20 2.49 4.38
CA ALA A 170 -19.69 1.54 5.35
C ALA A 170 -20.57 0.29 5.46
N ALA A 171 -21.91 0.46 5.50
CA ALA A 171 -22.86 -0.63 5.58
C ALA A 171 -22.82 -1.56 4.35
N LEU A 172 -22.50 -1.02 3.16
CA LEU A 172 -22.35 -1.80 1.93
C LEU A 172 -20.99 -2.51 1.82
N VAL A 173 -19.92 -1.96 2.42
CA VAL A 173 -18.59 -2.57 2.41
C VAL A 173 -18.43 -3.65 3.47
N LYS A 174 -18.93 -3.44 4.69
CA LYS A 174 -18.79 -4.36 5.84
C LYS A 174 -19.14 -5.83 5.55
N PRO A 175 -20.19 -6.18 4.76
CA PRO A 175 -20.53 -7.57 4.47
C PRO A 175 -19.46 -8.34 3.69
N HIS A 176 -18.55 -7.66 3.01
CA HIS A 176 -17.42 -8.27 2.31
C HIS A 176 -16.27 -8.68 3.24
N LEU A 177 -16.22 -8.10 4.44
CA LEU A 177 -15.18 -8.34 5.44
C LEU A 177 -15.64 -9.42 6.43
N ARG A 178 -15.57 -10.68 6.00
CA ARG A 178 -16.05 -11.85 6.76
C ARG A 178 -14.89 -12.72 7.21
N TYR A 179 -14.94 -13.18 8.45
CA TYR A 179 -14.07 -14.25 8.90
C TYR A 179 -14.62 -15.60 8.42
N ASN A 180 -13.80 -16.34 7.70
CA ASN A 180 -14.08 -17.71 7.31
C ASN A 180 -13.05 -18.63 7.99
N PRO A 181 -13.42 -19.37 9.05
CA PRO A 181 -12.50 -20.25 9.77
C PRO A 181 -11.97 -21.42 8.92
N ASN A 182 -12.65 -21.72 7.81
CA ASN A 182 -12.26 -22.78 6.87
C ASN A 182 -11.45 -22.24 5.69
N PHE A 183 -11.23 -20.91 5.64
CA PHE A 183 -10.42 -20.33 4.59
C PHE A 183 -8.95 -20.73 4.78
N GLN A 184 -8.41 -21.38 3.77
CA GLN A 184 -6.99 -21.64 3.67
C GLN A 184 -6.42 -20.69 2.59
N PRO A 185 -5.50 -19.79 2.94
CA PRO A 185 -4.83 -18.99 1.93
C PRO A 185 -4.28 -19.92 0.83
N PRO A 186 -4.40 -19.53 -0.43
CA PRO A 186 -3.77 -20.31 -1.51
C PRO A 186 -2.30 -20.52 -1.18
N THR A 187 -1.87 -21.78 -1.03
CA THR A 187 -0.49 -22.14 -0.65
C THR A 187 0.57 -21.67 -1.65
N ASN A 188 0.12 -21.26 -2.82
CA ASN A 188 0.97 -20.61 -3.82
C ASN A 188 1.18 -19.10 -3.56
N LEU A 189 0.39 -18.46 -2.68
CA LEU A 189 0.55 -17.04 -2.31
C LEU A 189 1.23 -16.87 -0.95
N VAL A 190 0.81 -17.66 0.04
CA VAL A 190 1.38 -17.63 1.39
C VAL A 190 1.60 -19.07 1.85
N ARG A 191 2.82 -19.39 2.24
CA ARG A 191 3.16 -20.71 2.74
C ARG A 191 3.95 -20.62 4.03
N THR A 192 3.49 -21.32 5.05
CA THR A 192 4.19 -21.49 6.33
C THR A 192 4.90 -22.84 6.36
N TYR A 193 6.16 -22.80 6.77
CA TYR A 193 7.03 -23.97 6.94
C TYR A 193 7.33 -24.13 8.42
N GLU A 194 6.81 -25.18 9.03
CA GLU A 194 7.02 -25.48 10.45
C GLU A 194 8.44 -25.99 10.71
N VAL A 195 9.10 -25.40 11.70
CA VAL A 195 10.45 -25.85 12.12
C VAL A 195 10.32 -27.16 12.89
N GLY A 196 11.07 -28.16 12.46
CA GLY A 196 11.03 -29.53 13.02
C GLY A 196 10.30 -30.53 12.14
N SER A 197 9.26 -30.13 11.41
CA SER A 197 8.56 -30.98 10.43
C SER A 197 8.98 -30.65 8.99
N ASP A 198 8.69 -29.44 8.50
CA ASP A 198 8.94 -29.06 7.11
C ASP A 198 10.40 -28.64 6.87
N VAL A 199 10.96 -27.89 7.82
CA VAL A 199 12.36 -27.46 7.79
C VAL A 199 13.05 -27.82 9.11
N LYS A 200 14.28 -28.31 9.04
CA LYS A 200 15.01 -28.81 10.22
C LYS A 200 16.38 -28.17 10.36
N TRP A 201 16.77 -27.95 11.60
CA TRP A 201 18.14 -27.60 11.94
C TRP A 201 19.08 -28.75 11.58
N LYS A 202 20.11 -28.50 10.77
CA LYS A 202 21.14 -29.45 10.37
C LYS A 202 22.49 -28.77 10.37
N ASN A 203 23.49 -29.43 10.92
CA ASN A 203 24.89 -28.93 10.96
C ASN A 203 24.99 -27.49 11.52
N GLY A 204 24.18 -27.18 12.56
CA GLY A 204 24.22 -25.86 13.22
C GLY A 204 23.50 -24.74 12.49
N LYS A 205 22.77 -25.01 11.38
CA LYS A 205 21.97 -24.00 10.66
C LYS A 205 20.62 -24.54 10.21
N LEU A 206 19.68 -23.64 9.97
CA LEU A 206 18.42 -23.91 9.29
C LEU A 206 18.54 -23.40 7.85
N VAL A 207 18.19 -24.24 6.88
CA VAL A 207 18.23 -23.90 5.45
C VAL A 207 16.87 -24.16 4.84
N LEU A 208 16.34 -23.16 4.13
CA LEU A 208 15.06 -23.23 3.42
C LEU A 208 15.24 -22.70 1.98
N GLU A 209 14.96 -23.58 0.99
CA GLU A 209 14.73 -23.13 -0.38
C GLU A 209 13.28 -22.66 -0.50
N PHE A 210 13.06 -21.47 -1.02
CA PHE A 210 11.74 -20.88 -1.19
C PHE A 210 11.59 -20.11 -2.50
N GLU A 211 10.36 -19.86 -2.92
CA GLU A 211 10.03 -18.95 -4.02
C GLU A 211 9.05 -17.89 -3.51
N GLY A 212 9.43 -16.63 -3.61
CA GLY A 212 8.65 -15.51 -3.09
C GLY A 212 9.46 -14.24 -2.96
N ASN A 213 8.84 -13.16 -2.48
CA ASN A 213 9.49 -11.86 -2.32
C ASN A 213 9.49 -11.30 -0.90
N ARG A 214 8.82 -12.00 0.04
CA ARG A 214 8.86 -11.66 1.48
C ARG A 214 8.95 -12.94 2.29
N ILE A 215 9.73 -12.88 3.36
CA ILE A 215 9.92 -13.98 4.30
C ILE A 215 9.91 -13.47 5.73
N ASP A 216 9.07 -14.08 6.56
CA ASP A 216 8.91 -13.76 7.97
C ASP A 216 9.31 -14.97 8.84
N ALA A 217 10.01 -14.73 9.93
CA ALA A 217 10.24 -15.71 10.99
C ALA A 217 9.17 -15.56 12.07
N ILE A 218 8.41 -16.62 12.35
CA ILE A 218 7.41 -16.70 13.41
C ILE A 218 8.09 -17.18 14.67
N ALA A 219 7.98 -16.42 15.75
CA ALA A 219 8.62 -16.71 17.02
C ALA A 219 7.99 -17.94 17.70
N ASP A 220 8.82 -18.78 18.34
CA ASP A 220 8.35 -19.85 19.20
C ASP A 220 7.91 -19.27 20.55
N GLN A 221 6.62 -19.21 20.76
CA GLN A 221 5.99 -18.66 21.96
C GLN A 221 6.15 -19.56 23.20
N ASN A 222 6.41 -20.84 22.98
CA ASN A 222 6.58 -21.83 24.05
C ASN A 222 8.06 -22.08 24.37
N PHE A 223 8.95 -21.30 23.76
CA PHE A 223 10.38 -21.48 23.96
C PHE A 223 10.79 -21.28 25.43
N SER A 224 11.46 -22.27 25.94
CA SER A 224 12.09 -22.23 27.26
C SER A 224 13.58 -22.56 27.14
N GLY A 225 14.45 -21.68 27.58
CA GLY A 225 15.89 -21.90 27.54
C GLY A 225 16.68 -20.63 27.21
N GLN A 226 17.97 -20.82 26.92
CA GLN A 226 18.83 -19.72 26.52
C GLN A 226 18.65 -19.45 25.03
N ALA A 227 18.02 -18.33 24.71
CA ALA A 227 17.88 -17.85 23.33
C ALA A 227 19.21 -17.26 22.83
N THR A 228 19.46 -17.40 21.53
CA THR A 228 20.54 -16.70 20.84
C THR A 228 19.99 -15.98 19.62
N ALA A 229 20.64 -14.89 19.22
CA ALA A 229 20.44 -14.26 17.94
C ALA A 229 20.94 -15.16 16.80
N ALA A 230 20.49 -14.93 15.60
CA ALA A 230 20.90 -15.69 14.43
C ALA A 230 21.20 -14.77 13.25
N LYS A 231 22.35 -14.98 12.63
CA LYS A 231 22.69 -14.33 11.35
C LYS A 231 21.78 -14.84 10.25
N ILE A 232 21.26 -13.91 9.43
CA ILE A 232 20.45 -14.22 8.26
C ILE A 232 21.29 -14.06 7.01
N THR A 233 21.18 -15.03 6.10
CA THR A 233 21.67 -14.88 4.73
C THR A 233 20.61 -15.35 3.74
N ILE A 234 20.56 -14.68 2.60
CA ILE A 234 19.73 -15.03 1.45
C ILE A 234 20.68 -15.15 0.26
N ASP A 235 20.66 -16.32 -0.42
CA ASP A 235 21.57 -16.62 -1.53
C ASP A 235 23.05 -16.40 -1.18
N GLY A 236 23.41 -16.68 0.06
CA GLY A 236 24.77 -16.54 0.60
C GLY A 236 25.20 -15.11 0.95
N LYS A 237 24.31 -14.11 0.82
CA LYS A 237 24.56 -12.68 1.15
C LYS A 237 23.73 -12.25 2.35
N GLN A 238 24.17 -11.21 3.07
CA GLN A 238 23.34 -10.57 4.08
C GLN A 238 22.20 -9.79 3.40
N PRO A 239 21.00 -9.71 4.01
CA PRO A 239 19.88 -8.92 3.47
C PRO A 239 20.26 -7.46 3.16
N SER A 240 21.11 -6.83 3.95
CA SER A 240 21.62 -5.47 3.70
C SER A 240 22.40 -5.28 2.40
N GLU A 241 22.85 -6.36 1.76
CA GLU A 241 23.56 -6.31 0.48
C GLU A 241 22.63 -6.28 -0.74
N PHE A 242 21.30 -6.40 -0.52
CA PHE A 242 20.28 -6.36 -1.59
C PHE A 242 19.71 -4.95 -1.71
N PRO A 243 20.01 -4.21 -2.81
CA PRO A 243 19.53 -2.83 -2.97
C PRO A 243 18.01 -2.68 -2.97
N GLU A 244 17.28 -3.70 -3.41
CA GLU A 244 15.81 -3.72 -3.47
C GLU A 244 15.13 -3.82 -2.11
N LEU A 245 15.87 -4.16 -1.05
CA LEU A 245 15.32 -4.28 0.30
C LEU A 245 15.31 -2.95 1.09
N TYR A 246 15.52 -1.83 0.41
CA TYR A 246 15.45 -0.50 1.01
C TYR A 246 14.22 0.24 0.48
N ALA A 247 13.46 0.87 1.35
CA ALA A 247 12.28 1.63 0.98
C ALA A 247 12.43 3.11 1.33
N ILE A 248 12.02 3.98 0.40
CA ILE A 248 11.87 5.41 0.63
C ILE A 248 10.47 5.65 1.20
N THR A 249 10.37 6.34 2.35
CA THR A 249 9.06 6.71 2.93
C THR A 249 8.41 7.85 2.16
N ARG A 250 7.08 7.99 2.28
CA ARG A 250 6.37 9.16 1.74
C ARG A 250 7.04 10.45 2.23
N PRO A 251 7.37 11.39 1.34
CA PRO A 251 7.84 12.71 1.75
C PRO A 251 6.79 13.45 2.60
N SER A 252 7.27 14.30 3.48
CA SER A 252 6.42 15.08 4.38
C SER A 252 5.43 15.96 3.63
N LYS A 253 4.39 16.39 4.35
CA LYS A 253 3.31 17.21 3.80
C LYS A 253 3.82 18.54 3.28
N ALA A 254 3.20 19.04 2.22
CA ALA A 254 3.38 20.39 1.73
C ALA A 254 2.79 21.41 2.74
N PHE A 255 3.26 22.63 2.61
CA PHE A 255 2.82 23.73 3.48
C PHE A 255 1.30 23.94 3.36
N ALA A 256 0.61 24.03 4.49
CA ALA A 256 -0.83 24.34 4.65
C ALA A 256 -1.82 23.32 4.03
N VAL A 257 -1.37 22.14 3.61
CA VAL A 257 -2.24 21.08 3.06
C VAL A 257 -1.82 19.68 3.56
N GLY A 258 -2.72 18.70 3.39
CA GLY A 258 -2.45 17.31 3.76
C GLY A 258 -1.61 16.51 2.76
N TRP A 259 -1.40 17.03 1.56
CA TRP A 259 -0.69 16.36 0.47
C TRP A 259 0.81 16.30 0.68
N PRO A 260 1.52 15.26 0.19
CA PRO A 260 2.97 15.26 0.20
C PRO A 260 3.54 16.40 -0.66
N ALA A 261 4.61 17.02 -0.21
CA ALA A 261 5.27 18.11 -0.96
C ALA A 261 5.98 17.61 -2.22
N ILE A 262 6.44 16.35 -2.17
CA ILE A 262 7.01 15.60 -3.29
C ILE A 262 6.26 14.28 -3.32
N ILE A 263 5.60 13.96 -4.43
CA ILE A 263 4.75 12.76 -4.53
C ILE A 263 5.53 11.49 -4.83
N GLN A 264 6.75 11.60 -5.36
CA GLN A 264 7.66 10.48 -5.55
C GLN A 264 9.11 10.95 -5.52
N VAL A 265 9.94 10.23 -4.77
CA VAL A 265 11.40 10.29 -4.80
C VAL A 265 11.92 8.93 -5.23
N SER A 266 12.93 8.89 -6.09
CA SER A 266 13.57 7.66 -6.54
C SER A 266 15.11 7.75 -6.39
N SER A 267 15.82 6.71 -6.82
CA SER A 267 17.28 6.66 -6.78
C SER A 267 17.84 5.96 -8.03
N GLN A 268 19.07 6.33 -8.42
CA GLN A 268 19.84 5.66 -9.46
C GLN A 268 21.00 4.82 -8.91
N LYS A 269 21.28 4.97 -7.62
CA LYS A 269 22.32 4.21 -6.90
C LYS A 269 21.71 3.52 -5.68
N PRO A 270 22.33 2.45 -5.17
CA PRO A 270 21.88 1.78 -3.96
C PRO A 270 21.67 2.76 -2.81
N LEU A 271 20.53 2.62 -2.15
CA LEU A 271 20.17 3.40 -0.98
C LEU A 271 21.00 2.99 0.24
N ILE A 272 21.12 3.92 1.19
CA ILE A 272 21.63 3.65 2.54
C ILE A 272 20.60 4.12 3.55
N ILE A 273 20.54 3.51 4.71
CA ILE A 273 19.61 3.89 5.80
C ILE A 273 20.03 5.28 6.31
N GLU A 274 19.24 6.29 5.99
CA GLU A 274 19.42 7.68 6.45
C GLU A 274 18.13 8.49 6.31
N ASP A 275 18.10 9.62 7.01
CA ASP A 275 17.07 10.64 6.87
C ASP A 275 17.49 11.65 5.80
N TRP A 276 16.55 12.01 4.95
CA TRP A 276 16.74 12.99 3.89
C TRP A 276 15.85 14.20 4.08
N LYS A 277 16.31 15.36 3.62
CA LYS A 277 15.48 16.54 3.47
C LYS A 277 15.84 17.36 2.24
N ALA A 278 14.79 17.97 1.65
CA ALA A 278 14.91 19.05 0.68
C ALA A 278 14.50 20.37 1.37
N VAL A 279 15.33 21.40 1.25
CA VAL A 279 15.10 22.71 1.86
C VAL A 279 14.84 23.72 0.76
N ILE A 280 13.69 24.41 0.80
CA ILE A 280 13.33 25.43 -0.20
C ILE A 280 14.18 26.68 0.05
N THR A 281 15.07 27.02 -0.89
CA THR A 281 15.99 28.15 -0.77
C THR A 281 15.46 29.44 -1.42
N GLU A 282 14.71 29.32 -2.50
CA GLU A 282 14.04 30.42 -3.20
C GLU A 282 12.69 29.92 -3.74
N ILE A 283 11.69 30.77 -3.74
CA ILE A 283 10.37 30.47 -4.31
C ILE A 283 9.70 31.75 -4.79
N ASN A 284 9.10 31.70 -5.97
CA ASN A 284 8.34 32.85 -6.51
C ASN A 284 6.92 32.92 -5.93
N SER A 285 6.23 34.02 -6.20
CA SER A 285 4.93 34.38 -5.56
C SER A 285 3.77 33.42 -5.85
N ASP A 286 3.84 32.59 -6.90
CA ASP A 286 2.83 31.61 -7.29
C ASP A 286 3.29 30.17 -7.14
N ALA A 287 4.43 29.94 -6.48
CA ALA A 287 5.05 28.63 -6.28
C ALA A 287 5.33 27.84 -7.57
N SER A 288 5.31 28.47 -8.74
CA SER A 288 5.57 27.81 -10.02
C SER A 288 7.05 27.55 -10.26
N LYS A 289 7.94 28.39 -9.66
CA LYS A 289 9.39 28.26 -9.76
C LYS A 289 10.06 28.38 -8.40
N PHE A 290 10.92 27.43 -8.06
CA PHE A 290 11.67 27.45 -6.82
C PHE A 290 12.98 26.68 -6.95
N LYS A 291 13.89 27.00 -6.03
CA LYS A 291 15.16 26.29 -5.83
C LYS A 291 15.14 25.57 -4.49
N PHE A 292 15.90 24.52 -4.41
CA PHE A 292 16.04 23.72 -3.21
C PHE A 292 17.43 23.11 -3.08
N ASP A 293 17.83 22.82 -1.86
CA ASP A 293 19.02 22.07 -1.50
C ASP A 293 18.63 20.74 -0.87
N VAL A 294 19.36 19.66 -1.15
CA VAL A 294 19.14 18.32 -0.62
C VAL A 294 20.23 17.92 0.34
N PHE A 295 19.83 17.34 1.47
CA PHE A 295 20.74 16.88 2.53
C PHE A 295 20.34 15.50 3.02
N GLY A 296 21.33 14.61 3.18
CA GLY A 296 21.20 13.35 3.90
C GLY A 296 21.83 13.43 5.30
N SER A 297 21.26 12.76 6.29
CA SER A 297 21.78 12.76 7.67
C SER A 297 23.19 12.17 7.79
N LYS A 298 23.57 11.26 6.89
CA LYS A 298 24.90 10.66 6.79
C LYS A 298 25.69 11.23 5.60
N THR A 299 25.01 11.44 4.47
CA THR A 299 25.61 11.94 3.23
C THR A 299 25.99 13.42 3.31
N GLY A 300 25.29 14.22 4.15
CA GLY A 300 25.48 15.67 4.21
C GLY A 300 24.81 16.38 3.03
N PHE A 301 25.35 17.52 2.61
CA PHE A 301 24.87 18.26 1.44
C PHE A 301 25.06 17.43 0.17
N ASP A 302 23.96 17.20 -0.58
CA ASP A 302 23.95 16.30 -1.73
C ASP A 302 23.50 16.99 -3.04
N GLY A 303 23.51 18.31 -3.06
CA GLY A 303 23.28 19.10 -4.26
C GLY A 303 22.13 20.08 -4.16
N SER A 304 22.10 21.00 -5.14
CA SER A 304 21.06 22.01 -5.32
C SER A 304 20.33 21.79 -6.64
N GLY A 305 19.03 22.13 -6.70
CA GLY A 305 18.23 21.97 -7.90
C GLY A 305 17.15 23.02 -8.05
N THR A 306 16.46 22.94 -9.20
CA THR A 306 15.23 23.70 -9.52
C THR A 306 14.09 22.74 -9.80
N ASN A 307 12.86 23.15 -9.50
CA ASN A 307 11.70 22.28 -9.66
C ASN A 307 11.30 21.99 -11.12
N ASP A 308 11.82 22.74 -12.08
CA ASP A 308 11.54 22.62 -13.51
C ASP A 308 12.53 21.72 -14.27
N GLN A 309 13.55 21.20 -13.59
CA GLN A 309 14.55 20.29 -14.14
C GLN A 309 14.55 18.95 -13.39
N LEU A 310 14.96 17.87 -14.10
CA LEU A 310 15.26 16.61 -13.43
C LEU A 310 16.39 16.83 -12.44
N PHE A 311 16.12 16.61 -11.17
CA PHE A 311 17.15 16.65 -10.14
C PHE A 311 17.71 15.24 -9.92
N VAL A 312 19.02 15.12 -10.01
CA VAL A 312 19.79 13.94 -9.60
C VAL A 312 20.86 14.45 -8.63
N SER A 313 20.81 13.98 -7.40
CA SER A 313 21.73 14.40 -6.36
C SER A 313 23.19 13.97 -6.65
N ASN A 314 24.17 14.58 -6.00
CA ASN A 314 25.59 14.27 -6.19
C ASN A 314 25.90 12.79 -5.93
N SER A 315 25.24 12.18 -4.94
CA SER A 315 25.35 10.74 -4.65
C SER A 315 24.54 9.85 -5.59
N SER A 316 23.64 10.44 -6.39
CA SER A 316 22.62 9.77 -7.21
C SER A 316 21.62 8.91 -6.40
N ARG A 317 21.52 9.13 -5.08
CA ARG A 317 20.56 8.45 -4.20
C ARG A 317 19.23 9.16 -4.07
N VAL A 318 19.15 10.40 -4.53
CA VAL A 318 17.92 11.19 -4.60
C VAL A 318 17.68 11.65 -6.02
N VAL A 319 16.57 11.23 -6.60
CA VAL A 319 16.13 11.66 -7.92
C VAL A 319 14.71 12.19 -7.80
N ILE A 320 14.48 13.43 -8.25
CA ILE A 320 13.16 14.08 -8.22
C ILE A 320 12.84 14.60 -9.61
N GLU A 321 11.80 14.06 -10.23
CA GLU A 321 11.29 14.55 -11.50
C GLU A 321 10.46 15.83 -11.31
N PRO A 322 10.43 16.77 -12.26
CA PRO A 322 9.63 18.01 -12.18
C PRO A 322 8.16 17.76 -11.85
N ARG A 323 7.56 16.74 -12.44
CA ARG A 323 6.15 16.38 -12.25
C ARG A 323 5.83 15.86 -10.83
N ASN A 324 6.83 15.57 -10.02
CA ASN A 324 6.65 15.04 -8.66
C ASN A 324 6.59 16.15 -7.61
N TRP A 325 6.89 17.38 -7.95
CA TRP A 325 6.73 18.51 -7.05
C TRP A 325 5.27 18.95 -6.95
N TRP A 326 4.76 19.11 -5.71
CA TRP A 326 3.35 19.41 -5.45
C TRP A 326 3.12 20.78 -4.80
N LEU A 327 4.16 21.61 -4.63
CA LEU A 327 4.08 22.91 -3.95
C LEU A 327 3.18 23.91 -4.69
N LYS A 328 3.21 23.94 -6.03
CA LYS A 328 2.33 24.79 -6.84
C LYS A 328 0.86 24.41 -6.61
N ASN A 329 0.53 23.11 -6.71
CA ASN A 329 -0.82 22.60 -6.48
C ASN A 329 -1.31 22.93 -5.06
N SER A 330 -0.42 22.81 -4.07
CA SER A 330 -0.71 23.15 -2.68
C SER A 330 -1.03 24.65 -2.51
N TYR A 331 -0.26 25.53 -3.17
CA TYR A 331 -0.52 26.96 -3.20
C TYR A 331 -1.83 27.30 -3.92
N GLU A 332 -2.10 26.68 -5.08
CA GLU A 332 -3.33 26.90 -5.83
C GLU A 332 -4.57 26.52 -5.02
N TYR A 333 -4.48 25.49 -4.19
CA TYR A 333 -5.56 25.05 -3.31
C TYR A 333 -5.70 25.92 -2.06
N SER A 334 -4.62 26.11 -1.29
CA SER A 334 -4.65 26.76 0.02
C SER A 334 -4.54 28.28 -0.04
N LYS A 335 -4.03 28.83 -1.15
CA LYS A 335 -3.62 30.24 -1.32
C LYS A 335 -2.51 30.67 -0.33
N GLN A 336 -1.83 29.70 0.28
CA GLN A 336 -0.71 29.95 1.20
C GLN A 336 0.60 29.54 0.56
N LEU A 337 1.51 30.51 0.41
CA LEU A 337 2.82 30.29 -0.20
C LEU A 337 3.73 29.53 0.78
N THR A 338 4.36 28.48 0.27
CA THR A 338 5.41 27.77 1.00
C THR A 338 6.56 28.75 1.35
N PRO A 339 6.96 28.88 2.63
CA PRO A 339 8.02 29.83 2.99
C PRO A 339 9.41 29.34 2.55
N LYS A 340 10.31 30.29 2.31
CA LYS A 340 11.74 30.00 2.22
C LYS A 340 12.22 29.35 3.52
N GLY A 341 13.07 28.33 3.42
CA GLY A 341 13.54 27.53 4.54
C GLY A 341 12.60 26.37 4.90
N PHE A 342 11.47 26.19 4.20
CA PHE A 342 10.59 25.04 4.41
C PHE A 342 11.33 23.73 4.12
N GLU A 343 11.27 22.80 5.07
CA GLU A 343 11.92 21.50 4.97
C GLU A 343 10.92 20.40 4.60
N ILE A 344 11.24 19.61 3.59
CA ILE A 344 10.50 18.44 3.14
C ILE A 344 11.35 17.22 3.47
N SER A 345 10.89 16.38 4.37
CA SER A 345 11.64 15.25 4.90
C SER A 345 11.10 13.90 4.44
N TRP A 346 11.98 12.91 4.30
CA TRP A 346 11.67 11.48 4.12
C TRP A 346 12.81 10.64 4.68
N GLN A 347 12.58 9.33 4.75
CA GLN A 347 13.56 8.38 5.29
C GLN A 347 13.80 7.25 4.30
N VAL A 348 14.98 6.68 4.36
CA VAL A 348 15.25 5.36 3.81
C VAL A 348 15.21 4.35 4.95
N LYS A 349 14.32 3.37 4.84
CA LYS A 349 14.12 2.32 5.85
C LYS A 349 14.52 0.96 5.32
N PRO A 350 15.12 0.10 6.17
CA PRO A 350 15.35 -1.29 5.81
C PRO A 350 14.02 -2.06 5.83
N MET A 351 13.83 -2.92 4.83
CA MET A 351 12.77 -3.91 4.76
C MET A 351 13.31 -5.30 5.09
N PHE A 352 14.29 -5.37 5.97
CA PHE A 352 15.04 -6.58 6.32
C PHE A 352 15.65 -6.50 7.72
N VAL A 353 16.16 -7.64 8.17
CA VAL A 353 17.11 -7.74 9.28
C VAL A 353 18.29 -8.62 8.89
N ASP A 354 19.53 -8.25 9.25
CA ASP A 354 20.72 -9.07 9.05
C ASP A 354 20.92 -10.10 10.16
N SER A 355 20.33 -9.84 11.32
CA SER A 355 20.32 -10.75 12.47
C SER A 355 18.90 -10.84 13.03
N TYR A 356 18.40 -12.06 13.18
CA TYR A 356 17.14 -12.32 13.87
C TYR A 356 17.38 -12.33 15.37
N VAL A 357 16.62 -11.49 16.06
CA VAL A 357 16.49 -11.52 17.52
C VAL A 357 15.04 -11.83 17.83
N ALA A 358 14.79 -12.86 18.63
CA ALA A 358 13.43 -13.23 18.97
C ALA A 358 12.70 -12.07 19.64
N PRO A 359 11.48 -11.73 19.22
CA PRO A 359 10.68 -10.69 19.85
C PRO A 359 10.32 -11.10 21.28
N GLN A 360 10.10 -10.11 22.14
CA GLN A 360 9.59 -10.34 23.48
C GLN A 360 8.12 -10.77 23.39
N ILE A 361 7.76 -11.93 23.90
CA ILE A 361 6.40 -12.43 23.93
C ILE A 361 5.67 -11.84 25.14
N ALA A 362 4.79 -10.88 24.89
CA ALA A 362 3.97 -10.25 25.93
C ALA A 362 2.64 -10.98 26.13
N ASP A 363 2.13 -11.63 25.09
CA ASP A 363 0.83 -12.33 25.08
C ASP A 363 0.97 -13.60 24.23
N SER A 364 0.98 -14.76 24.85
CA SER A 364 1.14 -16.03 24.15
C SER A 364 -0.08 -16.47 23.31
N SER A 365 -1.18 -15.72 23.34
CA SER A 365 -2.33 -15.94 22.46
C SER A 365 -2.16 -15.27 21.09
N ARG A 366 -1.14 -14.42 20.89
CA ARG A 366 -0.87 -13.68 19.66
C ARG A 366 0.36 -14.23 18.94
N GLU A 367 0.33 -14.24 17.63
CA GLU A 367 1.50 -14.56 16.81
C GLU A 367 2.46 -13.38 16.77
N TYR A 368 3.74 -13.65 16.98
CA TYR A 368 4.82 -12.67 16.84
C TYR A 368 5.72 -13.08 15.70
N PHE A 369 5.99 -12.16 14.79
CA PHE A 369 6.88 -12.43 13.66
C PHE A 369 7.91 -11.30 13.46
N THR A 370 8.98 -11.63 12.77
CA THR A 370 10.00 -10.70 12.31
C THR A 370 10.16 -10.86 10.81
N THR A 371 9.97 -9.79 10.04
CA THR A 371 10.26 -9.80 8.61
C THR A 371 11.77 -9.88 8.39
N LEU A 372 12.25 -11.01 7.87
CA LEU A 372 13.65 -11.24 7.57
C LEU A 372 14.08 -10.50 6.30
N ALA A 373 13.22 -10.48 5.28
CA ALA A 373 13.38 -9.68 4.07
C ALA A 373 12.03 -9.47 3.38
N GLN A 374 11.82 -8.29 2.79
CA GLN A 374 10.64 -7.94 2.01
C GLN A 374 11.05 -7.12 0.79
N ASN A 375 10.47 -7.43 -0.36
CA ASN A 375 10.75 -6.85 -1.67
C ASN A 375 11.94 -7.49 -2.41
N LEU A 376 12.26 -8.75 -2.08
CA LEU A 376 13.13 -9.57 -2.93
C LEU A 376 12.52 -9.74 -4.34
N SER A 377 13.33 -10.18 -5.30
CA SER A 377 12.78 -10.68 -6.57
C SER A 377 11.80 -11.83 -6.30
N ASN A 378 10.65 -11.88 -7.02
CA ASN A 378 9.70 -12.98 -6.91
C ASN A 378 10.24 -14.22 -7.66
N SER A 379 11.26 -14.85 -7.10
CA SER A 379 12.03 -15.96 -7.67
C SER A 379 12.45 -16.98 -6.60
N LYS A 380 13.23 -17.97 -7.00
CA LYS A 380 13.79 -18.94 -6.05
C LYS A 380 14.96 -18.31 -5.30
N HIS A 381 14.98 -18.55 -3.99
CA HIS A 381 16.00 -18.09 -3.05
C HIS A 381 16.36 -19.20 -2.05
N ILE A 382 17.50 -19.06 -1.41
CA ILE A 382 17.95 -19.92 -0.31
C ILE A 382 18.13 -19.04 0.93
N LEU A 383 17.29 -19.26 1.94
CA LEU A 383 17.45 -18.69 3.27
C LEU A 383 18.37 -19.59 4.10
N GLU A 384 19.34 -19.00 4.78
CA GLU A 384 20.07 -19.65 5.86
C GLU A 384 19.94 -18.84 7.16
N ILE A 385 19.63 -19.53 8.26
CA ILE A 385 19.58 -18.96 9.62
C ILE A 385 20.67 -19.65 10.43
N ILE A 386 21.64 -18.89 10.91
CA ILE A 386 22.85 -19.40 11.56
C ILE A 386 22.92 -18.84 12.98
N PRO A 387 22.76 -19.65 14.04
CA PRO A 387 22.90 -19.20 15.42
C PRO A 387 24.24 -18.51 15.66
N GLU A 388 24.23 -17.37 16.36
CA GLU A 388 25.47 -16.64 16.69
C GLU A 388 26.26 -17.26 17.84
N THR A 389 25.58 -18.07 18.67
CA THR A 389 26.20 -18.81 19.80
C THR A 389 25.63 -20.21 19.88
N ASN A 390 26.06 -21.00 20.88
CA ASN A 390 25.54 -22.34 21.12
C ASN A 390 24.11 -22.39 21.69
N GLY A 391 23.42 -21.25 21.82
CA GLY A 391 22.02 -21.20 22.21
C GLY A 391 21.08 -21.70 21.12
N LYS A 392 19.79 -21.78 21.43
CA LYS A 392 18.74 -22.10 20.45
C LYS A 392 18.11 -20.82 19.90
N VAL A 393 17.76 -20.84 18.63
CA VAL A 393 17.04 -19.75 17.98
C VAL A 393 15.53 -20.02 18.09
N PRO A 394 14.75 -19.18 18.80
CA PRO A 394 13.33 -19.44 19.05
C PRO A 394 12.47 -19.08 17.83
N ILE A 395 12.49 -19.94 16.82
CA ILE A 395 11.64 -19.84 15.62
C ILE A 395 10.76 -21.07 15.55
N GLN A 396 9.44 -20.85 15.54
CA GLN A 396 8.43 -21.89 15.37
C GLN A 396 8.24 -22.23 13.89
N ALA A 397 8.17 -21.21 13.04
CA ALA A 397 7.90 -21.39 11.63
C ALA A 397 8.53 -20.27 10.78
N ILE A 398 8.64 -20.53 9.48
CA ILE A 398 9.03 -19.55 8.46
C ILE A 398 7.85 -19.38 7.51
N ARG A 399 7.37 -18.14 7.34
CA ARG A 399 6.30 -17.80 6.41
C ARG A 399 6.86 -17.09 5.20
N VAL A 400 6.50 -17.58 4.02
CA VAL A 400 6.92 -17.06 2.71
C VAL A 400 5.71 -16.50 1.99
N TYR A 401 5.87 -15.30 1.43
CA TYR A 401 4.87 -14.63 0.61
C TYR A 401 5.36 -14.57 -0.83
N ARG A 402 4.50 -15.02 -1.73
CA ARG A 402 4.77 -15.09 -3.16
C ARG A 402 3.71 -14.32 -3.93
N PRO A 403 4.03 -13.14 -4.47
CA PRO A 403 3.13 -12.43 -5.36
C PRO A 403 2.66 -13.32 -6.52
N PRO A 404 1.39 -13.23 -6.94
CA PRO A 404 0.85 -14.13 -7.98
C PRO A 404 1.48 -13.92 -9.35
N TYR A 405 2.04 -12.73 -9.62
CA TYR A 405 2.66 -12.41 -10.90
C TYR A 405 4.14 -12.04 -10.74
N LYS A 406 4.93 -12.31 -11.78
CA LYS A 406 6.32 -11.83 -11.86
C LYS A 406 6.35 -10.38 -12.35
N LEU A 407 7.37 -9.63 -11.97
CA LEU A 407 7.52 -8.22 -12.38
C LEU A 407 7.52 -8.03 -13.89
N ASP A 408 8.15 -8.94 -14.64
CA ASP A 408 8.27 -8.89 -16.10
C ASP A 408 7.13 -9.62 -16.83
N ALA A 409 6.16 -10.19 -16.12
CA ALA A 409 5.05 -10.89 -16.74
C ALA A 409 4.07 -9.89 -17.36
N ALA A 410 3.68 -10.13 -18.61
CA ALA A 410 2.52 -9.46 -19.19
C ALA A 410 1.28 -9.70 -18.31
N PRO A 411 0.33 -8.74 -18.22
CA PRO A 411 -0.92 -8.96 -17.52
C PRO A 411 -1.60 -10.24 -18.02
N PRO A 412 -2.25 -11.02 -17.14
CA PRO A 412 -2.88 -12.26 -17.57
C PRO A 412 -3.93 -12.01 -18.65
N THR A 413 -3.86 -12.77 -19.72
CA THR A 413 -4.99 -12.91 -20.64
C THR A 413 -6.08 -13.69 -19.93
N VAL A 414 -7.27 -13.11 -19.88
CA VAL A 414 -8.43 -13.64 -19.13
C VAL A 414 -8.76 -15.07 -19.60
N GLN A 415 -8.58 -16.06 -18.73
CA GLN A 415 -9.42 -17.25 -18.76
C GLN A 415 -10.50 -17.07 -17.69
N PRO A 416 -11.79 -17.15 -18.02
CA PRO A 416 -12.85 -16.99 -17.04
C PRO A 416 -12.75 -18.09 -15.99
N ILE A 417 -12.49 -17.70 -14.76
CA ILE A 417 -12.60 -18.60 -13.61
C ILE A 417 -14.10 -18.83 -13.40
N SER A 418 -14.53 -20.07 -13.63
CA SER A 418 -15.91 -20.50 -13.36
C SER A 418 -16.25 -20.21 -11.89
N ARG A 419 -17.04 -19.17 -11.65
CA ARG A 419 -17.65 -18.91 -10.34
C ARG A 419 -18.62 -20.06 -10.05
N LYS A 420 -18.20 -21.02 -9.22
CA LYS A 420 -19.17 -21.84 -8.51
C LYS A 420 -19.86 -20.93 -7.49
N GLN A 421 -21.08 -20.55 -7.82
CA GLN A 421 -22.02 -19.94 -6.88
C GLN A 421 -22.11 -20.86 -5.64
N THR A 422 -21.67 -20.34 -4.52
CA THR A 422 -22.08 -20.91 -3.23
C THR A 422 -23.10 -19.95 -2.65
N ILE A 423 -24.35 -20.44 -2.65
CA ILE A 423 -25.55 -19.86 -2.03
C ILE A 423 -25.31 -19.70 -0.52
#